data_ee665bb3f9688f740bef1ee7c8488b1f
#
_entry.id   ee665bb3f9688f740bef1ee7c8488b1f
#
_cell.length_a   1.000
_cell.length_b   1.000
_cell.length_c   1.000
_cell.angle_alpha   90.00
_cell.angle_beta   90.00
_cell.angle_gamma   90.00
#
_symmetry.space_group_name_H-M   'P 1'
#
loop_
_entity.id
_entity.type
_entity.pdbx_description
1 polymer ?
#
loop_
_entity_poly.entity_id
_entity_poly.type
_entity_poly.pdbx_seq_one_letter_code
_entity_poly.pdbx_strand_id
1 'polypeptide(L)'
;MEEALIQWQERELTQTGHYYKHICWMVVPLLWMSCYFYGPRPLLLCGVAWLVGNLCDRLISLLRRRVYQPKDYSNESFALIIALLMPATVDWYVLVAAVLAGVLIGKEVFGGYGSYPFHPAAVGFVVAAVSWPEQVFRYPQPYASIPLWDASGVAVSSTISDTLRSGGTLNISTLSLGLGEYAAPMGTGAALVLVACGLFLWVQKDIRLSATLSFLITSAVIVFLFPRQVGLDNGPLLMNLAFRLRCVRDELLTGAMLFSAVFLLNEPYTCAHHRLGRILYGVLMGVVTVGFRYFGVYETGVCFALLVVNSISGWMDRTETHLYALLHSRKNAGDTAGKEGAE
;
A
#
# COMPACT_ATOMS: atom_id res chain seq x y z
N MET A 1 -18.70 30.56 -13.48
CA MET A 1 -18.86 29.20 -12.89
C MET A 1 -17.84 28.24 -13.53
N GLU A 2 -17.68 28.22 -14.83
CA GLU A 2 -16.74 27.38 -15.56
C GLU A 2 -15.27 27.72 -15.24
N GLU A 3 -14.90 29.00 -15.22
CA GLU A 3 -13.54 29.45 -14.83
C GLU A 3 -13.18 29.09 -13.37
N ALA A 4 -14.13 29.16 -12.45
CA ALA A 4 -13.92 28.76 -11.06
C ALA A 4 -13.73 27.24 -10.93
N LEU A 5 -14.42 26.45 -11.72
CA LEU A 5 -14.27 25.00 -11.82
C LEU A 5 -12.90 24.62 -12.39
N ILE A 6 -12.46 25.30 -13.44
CA ILE A 6 -11.13 25.10 -14.05
C ILE A 6 -10.02 25.45 -13.06
N GLN A 7 -10.12 26.59 -12.37
CA GLN A 7 -9.15 26.99 -11.35
C GLN A 7 -9.13 26.05 -10.13
N TRP A 8 -10.27 25.51 -9.76
CA TRP A 8 -10.34 24.49 -8.68
C TRP A 8 -9.70 23.18 -9.10
N GLN A 9 -9.98 22.69 -10.30
CA GLN A 9 -9.33 21.51 -10.88
C GLN A 9 -7.81 21.67 -10.99
N GLU A 10 -7.33 22.83 -11.46
CA GLU A 10 -5.89 23.10 -11.53
C GLU A 10 -5.21 23.15 -10.15
N ARG A 11 -5.89 23.64 -9.11
CA ARG A 11 -5.38 23.63 -7.74
C ARG A 11 -5.32 22.22 -7.17
N GLU A 12 -6.35 21.41 -7.35
CA GLU A 12 -6.33 20.01 -6.92
C GLU A 12 -5.26 19.20 -7.64
N LEU A 13 -5.14 19.33 -8.95
CA LEU A 13 -4.10 18.70 -9.75
C LEU A 13 -2.69 19.10 -9.28
N THR A 14 -2.50 20.35 -8.86
CA THR A 14 -1.22 20.80 -8.36
C THR A 14 -0.90 20.22 -7.00
N GLN A 15 -1.86 20.14 -6.08
CA GLN A 15 -1.66 19.58 -4.73
C GLN A 15 -1.44 18.07 -4.76
N THR A 16 -2.25 17.34 -5.51
CA THR A 16 -2.11 15.88 -5.63
C THR A 16 -0.91 15.47 -6.49
N GLY A 17 -0.52 16.28 -7.47
CA GLY A 17 0.71 16.08 -8.25
C GLY A 17 1.98 16.12 -7.38
N HIS A 18 2.00 16.94 -6.31
CA HIS A 18 3.10 16.95 -5.35
C HIS A 18 3.20 15.62 -4.59
N TYR A 19 2.07 15.04 -4.17
CA TYR A 19 2.05 13.74 -3.52
C TYR A 19 2.72 12.65 -4.36
N TYR A 20 2.29 12.46 -5.62
CA TYR A 20 2.87 11.43 -6.49
C TYR A 20 4.34 11.68 -6.80
N LYS A 21 4.75 12.94 -6.93
CA LYS A 21 6.16 13.30 -7.08
C LYS A 21 6.98 12.91 -5.87
N HIS A 22 6.49 13.17 -4.65
CA HIS A 22 7.17 12.75 -3.42
C HIS A 22 7.22 11.23 -3.29
N ILE A 23 6.16 10.51 -3.68
CA ILE A 23 6.19 9.04 -3.75
C ILE A 23 7.30 8.56 -4.68
N CYS A 24 7.43 9.11 -5.89
CA CYS A 24 8.51 8.76 -6.81
C CYS A 24 9.91 9.03 -6.22
N TRP A 25 10.09 10.13 -5.47
CA TRP A 25 11.34 10.40 -4.77
C TRP A 25 11.64 9.37 -3.66
N MET A 26 10.62 8.94 -2.91
CA MET A 26 10.79 7.94 -1.85
C MET A 26 11.00 6.52 -2.36
N VAL A 27 10.73 6.25 -3.63
CA VAL A 27 11.12 5.00 -4.29
C VAL A 27 12.65 4.89 -4.41
N VAL A 28 13.38 6.01 -4.57
CA VAL A 28 14.83 6.00 -4.79
C VAL A 28 15.60 5.32 -3.67
N PRO A 29 15.43 5.66 -2.37
CA PRO A 29 16.14 4.97 -1.28
C PRO A 29 15.76 3.47 -1.17
N LEU A 30 14.51 3.10 -1.46
CA LEU A 30 14.08 1.70 -1.49
C LEU A 30 14.74 0.94 -2.64
N LEU A 31 14.82 1.56 -3.81
CA LEU A 31 15.50 1.00 -4.96
C LEU A 31 17.01 0.83 -4.71
N TRP A 32 17.61 1.78 -4.01
CA TRP A 32 19.03 1.67 -3.61
C TRP A 32 19.25 0.44 -2.72
N MET A 33 18.41 0.24 -1.69
CA MET A 33 18.48 -0.95 -0.85
C MET A 33 18.22 -2.24 -1.63
N SER A 34 17.26 -2.23 -2.56
CA SER A 34 17.00 -3.38 -3.42
C SER A 34 18.20 -3.71 -4.31
N CYS A 35 18.87 -2.71 -4.86
CA CYS A 35 20.09 -2.91 -5.64
C CYS A 35 21.26 -3.42 -4.78
N TYR A 36 21.34 -3.00 -3.53
CA TYR A 36 22.35 -3.51 -2.60
C TYR A 36 22.18 -5.02 -2.33
N PHE A 37 20.93 -5.50 -2.15
CA PHE A 37 20.65 -6.91 -1.88
C PHE A 37 20.61 -7.81 -3.12
N TYR A 38 20.10 -7.30 -4.24
CA TYR A 38 19.77 -8.11 -5.42
C TYR A 38 20.55 -7.70 -6.69
N GLY A 39 21.52 -6.80 -6.56
CA GLY A 39 22.29 -6.30 -7.69
C GLY A 39 21.51 -5.31 -8.57
N PRO A 40 21.92 -5.10 -9.84
CA PRO A 40 21.37 -4.06 -10.71
C PRO A 40 20.00 -4.39 -11.33
N ARG A 41 19.51 -5.64 -11.22
CA ARG A 41 18.24 -6.07 -11.81
C ARG A 41 17.02 -5.29 -11.32
N PRO A 42 16.85 -4.94 -10.01
CA PRO A 42 15.78 -4.08 -9.54
C PRO A 42 15.72 -2.73 -10.24
N LEU A 43 16.87 -2.12 -10.54
CA LEU A 43 16.92 -0.86 -11.27
C LEU A 43 16.35 -1.01 -12.69
N LEU A 44 16.67 -2.09 -13.38
CA LEU A 44 16.13 -2.37 -14.71
C LEU A 44 14.63 -2.64 -14.66
N LEU A 45 14.15 -3.44 -13.69
CA LEU A 45 12.72 -3.73 -13.52
C LEU A 45 11.93 -2.45 -13.24
N CYS A 46 12.39 -1.60 -12.32
CA CYS A 46 11.76 -0.31 -12.06
C CYS A 46 11.81 0.62 -13.28
N GLY A 47 12.91 0.60 -14.04
CA GLY A 47 13.04 1.35 -15.29
C GLY A 47 12.03 0.90 -16.35
N VAL A 48 11.84 -0.39 -16.52
CA VAL A 48 10.81 -0.95 -17.43
C VAL A 48 9.41 -0.59 -16.96
N ALA A 49 9.11 -0.75 -15.66
CA ALA A 49 7.81 -0.37 -15.11
C ALA A 49 7.50 1.11 -15.36
N TRP A 50 8.47 1.99 -15.11
CA TRP A 50 8.35 3.42 -15.36
C TRP A 50 8.12 3.75 -16.84
N LEU A 51 8.87 3.12 -17.75
CA LEU A 51 8.70 3.29 -19.19
C LEU A 51 7.33 2.83 -19.67
N VAL A 52 6.88 1.66 -19.21
CA VAL A 52 5.56 1.11 -19.58
C VAL A 52 4.45 2.01 -19.06
N GLY A 53 4.52 2.49 -17.81
CA GLY A 53 3.55 3.43 -17.24
C GLY A 53 3.44 4.70 -18.05
N ASN A 54 4.56 5.33 -18.41
CA ASN A 54 4.62 6.52 -19.25
C ASN A 54 4.10 6.30 -20.68
N LEU A 55 4.46 5.16 -21.29
CA LEU A 55 4.01 4.82 -22.63
C LEU A 55 2.48 4.64 -22.67
N CYS A 56 1.92 3.97 -21.66
CA CYS A 56 0.47 3.81 -21.51
C CYS A 56 -0.23 5.15 -21.41
N ASP A 57 0.28 6.06 -20.58
CA ASP A 57 -0.32 7.38 -20.40
C ASP A 57 -0.36 8.18 -21.70
N ARG A 58 0.76 8.21 -22.43
CA ARG A 58 0.83 8.88 -23.75
C ARG A 58 -0.10 8.24 -24.78
N LEU A 59 -0.11 6.91 -24.84
CA LEU A 59 -0.95 6.18 -25.79
C LEU A 59 -2.44 6.44 -25.52
N ILE A 60 -2.85 6.41 -24.25
CA ILE A 60 -4.24 6.67 -23.86
C ILE A 60 -4.63 8.12 -24.11
N SER A 61 -3.75 9.08 -23.81
CA SER A 61 -3.98 10.49 -24.10
C SER A 61 -4.21 10.71 -25.61
N LEU A 62 -3.42 10.04 -26.44
CA LEU A 62 -3.57 10.07 -27.89
C LEU A 62 -4.90 9.43 -28.35
N LEU A 63 -5.22 8.24 -27.84
CA LEU A 63 -6.45 7.52 -28.22
C LEU A 63 -7.73 8.26 -27.79
N ARG A 64 -7.72 8.86 -26.61
CA ARG A 64 -8.85 9.63 -26.07
C ARG A 64 -8.88 11.09 -26.54
N ARG A 65 -7.90 11.52 -27.33
CA ARG A 65 -7.73 12.92 -27.79
C ARG A 65 -7.75 13.92 -26.62
N ARG A 66 -7.20 13.53 -25.46
CA ARG A 66 -7.03 14.40 -24.30
C ARG A 66 -5.68 15.07 -24.34
N VAL A 67 -5.59 16.29 -23.80
CA VAL A 67 -4.30 16.97 -23.66
C VAL A 67 -3.48 16.20 -22.62
N TYR A 68 -2.28 15.75 -23.03
CA TYR A 68 -1.33 15.12 -22.12
C TYR A 68 -0.89 16.11 -21.04
N GLN A 69 -0.98 15.69 -19.79
CA GLN A 69 -0.58 16.51 -18.64
C GLN A 69 0.77 16.02 -18.09
N PRO A 70 1.89 16.67 -18.45
CA PRO A 70 3.23 16.21 -18.05
C PRO A 70 3.52 16.34 -16.55
N LYS A 71 2.63 16.93 -15.76
CA LYS A 71 2.73 17.07 -14.30
C LYS A 71 1.99 15.98 -13.53
N ASP A 72 1.31 15.07 -14.23
CA ASP A 72 0.69 13.90 -13.60
C ASP A 72 1.72 12.78 -13.46
N TYR A 73 2.28 12.64 -12.26
CA TYR A 73 3.22 11.58 -11.91
C TYR A 73 2.53 10.33 -11.35
N SER A 74 1.21 10.20 -11.47
CA SER A 74 0.47 9.11 -10.85
C SER A 74 0.76 7.76 -11.49
N ASN A 75 0.85 7.69 -12.83
CA ASN A 75 1.14 6.45 -13.54
C ASN A 75 2.54 5.93 -13.23
N GLU A 76 3.52 6.83 -13.16
CA GLU A 76 4.89 6.49 -12.76
C GLU A 76 4.94 5.98 -11.33
N SER A 77 4.26 6.64 -10.40
CA SER A 77 4.23 6.22 -9.01
C SER A 77 3.58 4.84 -8.84
N PHE A 78 2.45 4.60 -9.51
CA PHE A 78 1.78 3.28 -9.46
C PHE A 78 2.63 2.18 -10.08
N ALA A 79 3.26 2.44 -11.22
CA ALA A 79 4.14 1.48 -11.87
C ALA A 79 5.35 1.11 -11.00
N LEU A 80 5.97 2.11 -10.36
CA LEU A 80 7.09 1.89 -9.45
C LEU A 80 6.67 1.15 -8.16
N ILE A 81 5.51 1.46 -7.60
CA ILE A 81 4.94 0.73 -6.46
C ILE A 81 4.69 -0.74 -6.82
N ILE A 82 4.12 -1.02 -8.00
CA ILE A 82 3.92 -2.39 -8.49
C ILE A 82 5.27 -3.12 -8.58
N ALA A 83 6.28 -2.50 -9.17
CA ALA A 83 7.61 -3.10 -9.30
C ALA A 83 8.22 -3.42 -7.92
N LEU A 84 8.13 -2.50 -6.95
CA LEU A 84 8.67 -2.69 -5.61
C LEU A 84 7.93 -3.76 -4.78
N LEU A 85 6.68 -4.06 -5.11
CA LEU A 85 5.91 -5.14 -4.48
C LEU A 85 6.26 -6.52 -5.05
N MET A 86 6.98 -6.59 -6.17
CA MET A 86 7.36 -7.84 -6.81
C MET A 86 8.76 -8.31 -6.38
N PRO A 87 9.07 -9.60 -6.54
CA PRO A 87 10.42 -10.12 -6.33
C PRO A 87 11.38 -9.66 -7.42
N ALA A 88 12.68 -9.58 -7.09
CA ALA A 88 13.72 -9.24 -8.07
C ALA A 88 13.91 -10.31 -9.16
N THR A 89 13.36 -11.49 -8.96
CA THR A 89 13.38 -12.62 -9.92
C THR A 89 12.20 -12.62 -10.88
N VAL A 90 11.24 -11.73 -10.74
CA VAL A 90 10.05 -11.68 -11.60
C VAL A 90 10.42 -11.53 -13.08
N ASP A 91 9.68 -12.20 -13.94
CA ASP A 91 9.85 -12.07 -15.39
C ASP A 91 9.30 -10.74 -15.91
N TRP A 92 9.95 -10.21 -16.94
CA TRP A 92 9.61 -8.93 -17.56
C TRP A 92 8.16 -8.85 -18.00
N TYR A 93 7.63 -9.91 -18.61
CA TYR A 93 6.25 -9.92 -19.11
C TYR A 93 5.23 -9.88 -17.98
N VAL A 94 5.51 -10.48 -16.83
CA VAL A 94 4.62 -10.43 -15.65
C VAL A 94 4.55 -9.01 -15.09
N LEU A 95 5.71 -8.35 -14.96
CA LEU A 95 5.78 -6.96 -14.51
C LEU A 95 5.04 -6.03 -15.49
N VAL A 96 5.27 -6.19 -16.80
CA VAL A 96 4.59 -5.40 -17.84
C VAL A 96 3.07 -5.62 -17.77
N ALA A 97 2.62 -6.86 -17.68
CA ALA A 97 1.20 -7.18 -17.55
C ALA A 97 0.56 -6.57 -16.29
N ALA A 98 1.29 -6.58 -15.16
CA ALA A 98 0.85 -5.96 -13.92
C ALA A 98 0.71 -4.44 -14.05
N VAL A 99 1.70 -3.76 -14.63
CA VAL A 99 1.65 -2.30 -14.84
C VAL A 99 0.52 -1.94 -15.81
N LEU A 100 0.37 -2.68 -16.91
CA LEU A 100 -0.74 -2.50 -17.84
C LEU A 100 -2.10 -2.67 -17.15
N ALA A 101 -2.28 -3.72 -16.35
CA ALA A 101 -3.51 -3.93 -15.60
C ALA A 101 -3.78 -2.79 -14.60
N GLY A 102 -2.76 -2.34 -13.87
CA GLY A 102 -2.88 -1.23 -12.92
C GLY A 102 -3.30 0.07 -13.60
N VAL A 103 -2.63 0.44 -14.69
CA VAL A 103 -2.92 1.69 -15.41
C VAL A 103 -4.23 1.59 -16.19
N LEU A 104 -4.42 0.54 -17.01
CA LEU A 104 -5.61 0.43 -17.87
C LEU A 104 -6.86 0.12 -17.06
N ILE A 105 -6.84 -0.97 -16.28
CA ILE A 105 -8.03 -1.44 -15.54
C ILE A 105 -8.22 -0.66 -14.25
N GLY A 106 -7.13 -0.40 -13.50
CA GLY A 106 -7.21 0.27 -12.21
C GLY A 106 -7.52 1.76 -12.30
N LYS A 107 -7.04 2.46 -13.34
CA LYS A 107 -7.19 3.92 -13.48
C LYS A 107 -8.05 4.32 -14.67
N GLU A 108 -7.66 3.92 -15.89
CA GLU A 108 -8.21 4.50 -17.10
C GLU A 108 -9.64 4.08 -17.41
N VAL A 109 -10.04 2.84 -17.12
CA VAL A 109 -11.42 2.35 -17.32
C VAL A 109 -12.42 3.20 -16.53
N PHE A 110 -12.04 3.70 -15.35
CA PHE A 110 -12.90 4.53 -14.50
C PHE A 110 -12.92 6.02 -14.84
N GLY A 111 -12.17 6.45 -15.85
CA GLY A 111 -12.17 7.86 -16.28
C GLY A 111 -10.81 8.54 -16.22
N GLY A 112 -9.82 7.92 -15.65
CA GLY A 112 -8.45 8.44 -15.50
C GLY A 112 -8.22 9.13 -14.16
N TYR A 113 -7.39 10.16 -14.16
CA TYR A 113 -6.93 10.85 -12.95
C TYR A 113 -8.09 11.28 -12.03
N GLY A 114 -8.01 10.87 -10.77
CA GLY A 114 -8.98 11.26 -9.73
C GLY A 114 -10.34 10.56 -9.76
N SER A 115 -10.60 9.66 -10.73
CA SER A 115 -11.92 9.03 -10.89
C SER A 115 -11.95 7.54 -10.53
N TYR A 116 -10.83 6.96 -10.12
CA TYR A 116 -10.72 5.54 -9.84
C TYR A 116 -11.13 5.19 -8.38
N PRO A 117 -11.99 4.17 -8.21
CA PRO A 117 -12.44 3.73 -6.88
C PRO A 117 -11.44 2.80 -6.19
N PHE A 118 -10.56 2.14 -6.94
CA PHE A 118 -9.59 1.19 -6.45
C PHE A 118 -8.17 1.73 -6.65
N HIS A 119 -7.29 1.42 -5.72
CA HIS A 119 -5.88 1.81 -5.83
C HIS A 119 -5.23 1.11 -7.05
N PRO A 120 -4.77 1.85 -8.09
CA PRO A 120 -4.32 1.23 -9.33
C PRO A 120 -3.15 0.27 -9.16
N ALA A 121 -2.19 0.59 -8.27
CA ALA A 121 -1.08 -0.32 -8.00
C ALA A 121 -1.53 -1.62 -7.34
N ALA A 122 -2.55 -1.59 -6.47
CA ALA A 122 -3.10 -2.80 -5.89
C ALA A 122 -3.81 -3.67 -6.94
N VAL A 123 -4.56 -3.04 -7.87
CA VAL A 123 -5.19 -3.77 -9.00
C VAL A 123 -4.13 -4.47 -9.85
N GLY A 124 -3.08 -3.75 -10.25
CA GLY A 124 -2.00 -4.33 -11.06
C GLY A 124 -1.30 -5.50 -10.36
N PHE A 125 -0.94 -5.31 -9.08
CA PHE A 125 -0.33 -6.36 -8.29
C PHE A 125 -1.24 -7.59 -8.13
N VAL A 126 -2.52 -7.40 -7.81
CA VAL A 126 -3.47 -8.50 -7.62
C VAL A 126 -3.68 -9.29 -8.91
N VAL A 127 -3.77 -8.63 -10.06
CA VAL A 127 -3.85 -9.32 -11.37
C VAL A 127 -2.63 -10.22 -11.58
N ALA A 128 -1.43 -9.73 -11.33
CA ALA A 128 -0.21 -10.53 -11.46
C ALA A 128 -0.16 -11.67 -10.42
N ALA A 129 -0.53 -11.38 -9.18
CA ALA A 129 -0.52 -12.35 -8.08
C ALA A 129 -1.47 -13.54 -8.32
N VAL A 130 -2.63 -13.28 -8.93
CA VAL A 130 -3.60 -14.33 -9.27
C VAL A 130 -3.19 -15.09 -10.53
N SER A 131 -2.63 -14.40 -11.53
CA SER A 131 -2.27 -15.01 -12.82
C SER A 131 -0.95 -15.79 -12.76
N TRP A 132 0.03 -15.30 -12.01
CA TRP A 132 1.38 -15.87 -11.91
C TRP A 132 1.87 -15.99 -10.45
N PRO A 133 1.15 -16.72 -9.57
CA PRO A 133 1.48 -16.78 -8.14
C PRO A 133 2.88 -17.32 -7.88
N GLU A 134 3.33 -18.29 -8.66
CA GLU A 134 4.67 -18.89 -8.54
C GLU A 134 5.81 -17.89 -8.80
N GLN A 135 5.58 -16.87 -9.61
CA GLN A 135 6.58 -15.84 -9.88
C GLN A 135 6.51 -14.67 -8.92
N VAL A 136 5.32 -14.37 -8.41
CA VAL A 136 5.09 -13.19 -7.54
C VAL A 136 5.41 -13.47 -6.08
N PHE A 137 5.22 -14.73 -5.61
CA PHE A 137 5.38 -15.07 -4.18
C PHE A 137 6.62 -15.92 -3.87
N ARG A 138 7.57 -16.04 -4.79
CA ARG A 138 8.87 -16.66 -4.53
C ARG A 138 9.97 -15.61 -4.61
N TYR A 139 10.71 -15.45 -3.51
CA TYR A 139 11.70 -14.40 -3.37
C TYR A 139 13.11 -14.96 -3.35
N PRO A 140 14.07 -14.28 -4.01
CA PRO A 140 15.46 -14.65 -3.92
C PRO A 140 16.01 -14.36 -2.52
N GLN A 141 17.00 -15.12 -2.10
CA GLN A 141 17.75 -14.82 -0.88
C GLN A 141 18.51 -13.50 -1.04
N PRO A 142 18.67 -12.69 0.02
CA PRO A 142 19.54 -11.52 -0.02
C PRO A 142 20.95 -11.92 -0.45
N TYR A 143 21.60 -11.02 -1.18
CA TYR A 143 22.95 -11.23 -1.76
C TYR A 143 23.05 -12.35 -2.81
N ALA A 144 21.92 -12.86 -3.29
CA ALA A 144 21.92 -13.78 -4.42
C ALA A 144 22.39 -13.05 -5.70
N SER A 145 23.27 -13.69 -6.46
CA SER A 145 23.67 -13.19 -7.78
C SER A 145 22.54 -13.41 -8.78
N ILE A 146 21.80 -12.35 -9.08
CA ILE A 146 20.67 -12.42 -10.01
C ILE A 146 21.11 -11.90 -11.37
N PRO A 147 21.05 -12.73 -12.44
CA PRO A 147 21.35 -12.28 -13.80
C PRO A 147 20.37 -11.19 -14.27
N LEU A 148 20.85 -10.28 -15.13
CA LEU A 148 20.06 -9.13 -15.57
C LEU A 148 18.83 -9.52 -16.39
N TRP A 149 18.94 -10.51 -17.25
CA TRP A 149 17.90 -10.84 -18.24
C TRP A 149 17.06 -12.06 -17.88
N ASP A 150 17.66 -13.11 -17.36
CA ASP A 150 16.99 -14.37 -17.03
C ASP A 150 17.30 -14.79 -15.60
N ALA A 151 16.29 -14.91 -14.77
CA ALA A 151 16.41 -15.33 -13.38
C ALA A 151 15.93 -16.77 -13.14
N SER A 152 15.67 -17.55 -14.18
CA SER A 152 15.11 -18.91 -14.08
C SER A 152 15.99 -19.89 -13.28
N GLY A 153 17.31 -19.64 -13.21
CA GLY A 153 18.26 -20.46 -12.45
C GLY A 153 18.53 -20.00 -11.02
N VAL A 154 17.89 -18.94 -10.55
CA VAL A 154 18.14 -18.39 -9.20
C VAL A 154 17.37 -19.20 -8.17
N ALA A 155 18.06 -19.61 -7.09
CA ALA A 155 17.42 -20.28 -5.98
C ALA A 155 16.46 -19.30 -5.26
N VAL A 156 15.18 -19.64 -5.25
CA VAL A 156 14.14 -18.91 -4.55
C VAL A 156 13.74 -19.68 -3.29
N SER A 157 13.47 -18.97 -2.23
CA SER A 157 13.00 -19.54 -0.98
C SER A 157 11.51 -19.25 -0.79
N SER A 158 10.88 -20.09 0.03
CA SER A 158 9.58 -19.75 0.63
C SER A 158 9.76 -18.52 1.53
N THR A 159 8.70 -17.77 1.65
CA THR A 159 8.72 -16.51 2.36
C THR A 159 8.75 -16.68 3.88
N ILE A 160 9.18 -15.66 4.59
CA ILE A 160 9.04 -15.58 6.05
C ILE A 160 7.56 -15.76 6.46
N SER A 161 6.64 -15.22 5.67
CA SER A 161 5.21 -15.38 5.95
C SER A 161 4.74 -16.83 5.85
N ASP A 162 5.32 -17.65 5.01
CA ASP A 162 5.04 -19.10 4.96
C ASP A 162 5.54 -19.79 6.24
N THR A 163 6.71 -19.41 6.73
CA THR A 163 7.23 -19.91 8.01
C THR A 163 6.31 -19.49 9.16
N LEU A 164 5.88 -18.23 9.21
CA LEU A 164 4.92 -17.75 10.21
C LEU A 164 3.55 -18.43 10.06
N ARG A 165 3.11 -18.71 8.84
CA ARG A 165 1.85 -19.38 8.56
C ARG A 165 1.84 -20.84 9.02
N SER A 166 2.95 -21.53 8.89
CA SER A 166 3.13 -22.89 9.40
C SER A 166 3.32 -22.93 10.93
N GLY A 167 3.28 -21.78 11.61
CA GLY A 167 3.47 -21.68 13.06
C GLY A 167 4.94 -21.66 13.49
N GLY A 168 5.87 -21.55 12.54
CA GLY A 168 7.30 -21.47 12.83
C GLY A 168 7.69 -20.14 13.48
N THR A 169 8.82 -20.14 14.20
CA THR A 169 9.43 -18.94 14.77
C THR A 169 10.56 -18.45 13.87
N LEU A 170 10.70 -17.12 13.74
CA LEU A 170 11.79 -16.54 13.00
C LEU A 170 13.08 -16.55 13.83
N ASN A 171 14.11 -17.17 13.29
CA ASN A 171 15.44 -17.20 13.90
C ASN A 171 16.32 -16.07 13.31
N ILE A 172 15.73 -14.88 13.11
CA ILE A 172 16.38 -13.71 12.50
C ILE A 172 16.54 -12.64 13.59
N SER A 173 17.70 -11.98 13.60
CA SER A 173 17.93 -10.88 14.53
C SER A 173 16.98 -9.70 14.22
N THR A 174 16.62 -8.92 15.24
CA THR A 174 15.78 -7.73 15.05
C THR A 174 16.44 -6.70 14.12
N LEU A 175 17.76 -6.62 14.14
CA LEU A 175 18.51 -5.73 13.27
C LEU A 175 18.45 -6.18 11.81
N SER A 176 18.72 -7.46 11.56
CA SER A 176 18.63 -8.04 10.20
C SER A 176 17.20 -7.93 9.63
N LEU A 177 16.19 -8.11 10.50
CA LEU A 177 14.78 -7.90 10.11
C LEU A 177 14.49 -6.43 9.75
N GLY A 178 15.07 -5.48 10.50
CA GLY A 178 14.92 -4.05 10.22
C GLY A 178 15.67 -3.59 8.97
N LEU A 179 16.84 -4.17 8.70
CA LEU A 179 17.64 -3.88 7.50
C LEU A 179 17.10 -4.55 6.24
N GLY A 180 16.35 -5.66 6.37
CA GLY A 180 15.79 -6.39 5.23
C GLY A 180 16.66 -7.55 4.73
N GLU A 181 17.50 -8.12 5.60
CA GLU A 181 18.35 -9.27 5.30
C GLU A 181 17.56 -10.59 5.28
N TYR A 182 16.49 -10.63 4.52
CA TYR A 182 15.64 -11.80 4.34
C TYR A 182 14.95 -11.80 2.98
N ALA A 183 14.46 -12.96 2.56
CA ALA A 183 13.76 -13.09 1.29
C ALA A 183 12.42 -12.32 1.32
N ALA A 184 12.32 -11.25 0.54
CA ALA A 184 11.18 -10.33 0.49
C ALA A 184 11.00 -9.70 -0.89
N PRO A 185 9.84 -9.09 -1.18
CA PRO A 185 9.67 -8.21 -2.33
C PRO A 185 10.68 -7.06 -2.31
N MET A 186 11.04 -6.54 -3.47
CA MET A 186 12.13 -5.56 -3.63
C MET A 186 12.01 -4.35 -2.70
N GLY A 187 10.83 -3.77 -2.55
CA GLY A 187 10.64 -2.54 -1.76
C GLY A 187 10.20 -2.74 -0.31
N THR A 188 9.93 -3.98 0.13
CA THR A 188 9.24 -4.21 1.41
C THR A 188 10.16 -4.67 2.53
N GLY A 189 11.36 -5.16 2.21
CA GLY A 189 12.29 -5.74 3.20
C GLY A 189 12.89 -4.71 4.15
N ALA A 190 13.32 -3.56 3.67
CA ALA A 190 14.06 -2.56 4.44
C ALA A 190 13.15 -1.72 5.35
N ALA A 191 12.73 -2.28 6.48
CA ALA A 191 11.78 -1.65 7.40
C ALA A 191 12.27 -0.28 7.92
N LEU A 192 13.57 -0.13 8.23
CA LEU A 192 14.14 1.13 8.69
C LEU A 192 14.02 2.23 7.62
N VAL A 193 14.29 1.88 6.36
CA VAL A 193 14.16 2.83 5.24
C VAL A 193 12.68 3.18 5.00
N LEU A 194 11.77 2.21 5.13
CA LEU A 194 10.32 2.45 5.03
C LEU A 194 9.83 3.42 6.10
N VAL A 195 10.28 3.28 7.35
CA VAL A 195 9.95 4.22 8.43
C VAL A 195 10.49 5.61 8.13
N ALA A 196 11.74 5.72 7.63
CA ALA A 196 12.32 7.01 7.24
C ALA A 196 11.55 7.68 6.10
N CYS A 197 11.14 6.92 5.07
CA CYS A 197 10.27 7.40 4.00
C CYS A 197 8.91 7.87 4.55
N GLY A 198 8.31 7.11 5.45
CA GLY A 198 7.05 7.47 6.10
C GLY A 198 7.14 8.77 6.89
N LEU A 199 8.23 8.95 7.65
CA LEU A 199 8.49 10.20 8.39
C LEU A 199 8.68 11.40 7.43
N PHE A 200 9.41 11.22 6.34
CA PHE A 200 9.57 12.27 5.34
C PHE A 200 8.21 12.69 4.75
N LEU A 201 7.42 11.73 4.29
CA LEU A 201 6.10 11.99 3.71
C LEU A 201 5.13 12.61 4.73
N TRP A 202 5.25 12.25 6.01
CA TRP A 202 4.48 12.88 7.07
C TRP A 202 4.86 14.35 7.28
N VAL A 203 6.15 14.68 7.30
CA VAL A 203 6.64 16.07 7.39
C VAL A 203 6.15 16.90 6.21
N GLN A 204 6.11 16.31 5.01
CA GLN A 204 5.56 16.95 3.82
C GLN A 204 4.02 17.04 3.81
N LYS A 205 3.34 16.47 4.80
CA LYS A 205 1.88 16.39 4.93
C LYS A 205 1.18 15.53 3.87
N ASP A 206 1.92 14.67 3.20
CA ASP A 206 1.38 13.73 2.20
C ASP A 206 0.69 12.52 2.88
N ILE A 207 1.19 12.10 4.04
CA ILE A 207 0.60 11.00 4.82
C ILE A 207 -0.34 11.53 5.90
N ARG A 208 -1.51 10.93 5.97
CA ARG A 208 -2.52 11.17 6.99
C ARG A 208 -2.38 10.13 8.10
N LEU A 209 -1.64 10.44 9.15
CA LEU A 209 -1.33 9.51 10.25
C LEU A 209 -2.55 8.79 10.85
N SER A 210 -3.76 9.37 10.77
CA SER A 210 -4.96 8.75 11.31
C SER A 210 -5.27 7.39 10.66
N ALA A 211 -5.14 7.25 9.34
CA ALA A 211 -5.35 5.99 8.63
C ALA A 211 -4.17 5.02 8.88
N THR A 212 -2.93 5.51 8.74
CA THR A 212 -1.73 4.71 8.91
C THR A 212 -1.60 4.13 10.33
N LEU A 213 -1.79 4.97 11.37
CA LEU A 213 -1.69 4.51 12.75
C LEU A 213 -2.84 3.58 13.13
N SER A 214 -4.08 3.86 12.72
CA SER A 214 -5.20 2.97 13.01
C SER A 214 -5.01 1.60 12.36
N PHE A 215 -4.48 1.54 11.14
CA PHE A 215 -4.13 0.28 10.47
C PHE A 215 -3.07 -0.52 11.25
N LEU A 216 -1.94 0.12 11.59
CA LEU A 216 -0.84 -0.56 12.30
C LEU A 216 -1.24 -0.98 13.72
N ILE A 217 -1.96 -0.12 14.46
CA ILE A 217 -2.44 -0.43 15.81
C ILE A 217 -3.44 -1.58 15.78
N THR A 218 -4.41 -1.55 14.88
CA THR A 218 -5.40 -2.64 14.78
C THR A 218 -4.74 -3.95 14.42
N SER A 219 -3.82 -3.95 13.45
CA SER A 219 -3.06 -5.14 13.10
C SER A 219 -2.22 -5.66 14.27
N ALA A 220 -1.54 -4.76 15.00
CA ALA A 220 -0.77 -5.12 16.18
C ALA A 220 -1.64 -5.74 17.28
N VAL A 221 -2.82 -5.16 17.55
CA VAL A 221 -3.76 -5.65 18.56
C VAL A 221 -4.26 -7.04 18.20
N ILE A 222 -4.66 -7.27 16.96
CA ILE A 222 -5.16 -8.60 16.52
C ILE A 222 -4.06 -9.65 16.64
N VAL A 223 -2.85 -9.36 16.16
CA VAL A 223 -1.71 -10.28 16.26
C VAL A 223 -1.30 -10.53 17.71
N PHE A 224 -1.37 -9.51 18.57
CA PHE A 224 -1.11 -9.68 19.99
C PHE A 224 -2.13 -10.58 20.70
N LEU A 225 -3.41 -10.43 20.35
CA LEU A 225 -4.49 -11.24 20.94
C LEU A 225 -4.50 -12.67 20.38
N PHE A 226 -4.25 -12.82 19.08
CA PHE A 226 -4.31 -14.08 18.35
C PHE A 226 -3.01 -14.39 17.61
N PRO A 227 -1.89 -14.65 18.33
CA PRO A 227 -0.62 -14.96 17.68
C PRO A 227 -0.71 -16.28 16.92
N ARG A 228 -0.14 -16.29 15.72
CA ARG A 228 -0.15 -17.45 14.80
C ARG A 228 0.92 -18.49 15.12
N GLN A 229 2.02 -18.06 15.75
CA GLN A 229 3.15 -18.92 16.03
C GLN A 229 2.78 -19.97 17.09
N VAL A 230 3.14 -21.23 16.82
CA VAL A 230 2.91 -22.35 17.73
C VAL A 230 3.94 -22.28 18.88
N GLY A 231 3.50 -22.50 20.10
CA GLY A 231 4.35 -22.45 21.30
C GLY A 231 3.72 -21.66 22.46
N LEU A 232 2.49 -21.22 22.27
CA LEU A 232 1.68 -20.66 23.35
C LEU A 232 0.83 -21.79 23.94
N ASP A 233 1.25 -22.32 25.09
CA ASP A 233 0.28 -22.90 26.01
C ASP A 233 -0.75 -21.83 26.36
N ASN A 234 -2.00 -22.24 26.59
CA ASN A 234 -3.13 -21.38 26.96
C ASN A 234 -2.94 -20.68 28.32
N GLY A 235 -1.70 -20.21 28.60
CA GLY A 235 -1.32 -19.49 29.81
C GLY A 235 -1.85 -18.04 29.81
N PRO A 236 -1.92 -17.42 31.00
CA PRO A 236 -2.40 -16.04 31.13
C PRO A 236 -1.59 -15.08 30.23
N LEU A 237 -2.28 -14.07 29.67
CA LEU A 237 -1.76 -13.09 28.72
C LEU A 237 -0.40 -12.47 29.13
N LEU A 238 -0.23 -12.22 30.42
CA LEU A 238 0.97 -11.63 31.00
C LEU A 238 2.20 -12.55 31.04
N MET A 239 2.01 -13.89 31.16
CA MET A 239 3.15 -14.82 31.22
C MET A 239 3.88 -14.95 29.87
N ASN A 240 3.19 -14.67 28.75
CA ASN A 240 3.74 -14.80 27.41
C ASN A 240 3.96 -13.45 26.70
N LEU A 241 4.07 -12.35 27.47
CA LEU A 241 4.17 -10.99 26.94
C LEU A 241 5.32 -10.81 25.93
N ALA A 242 6.51 -11.28 26.30
CA ALA A 242 7.70 -11.15 25.44
C ALA A 242 7.54 -11.90 24.12
N PHE A 243 6.92 -13.07 24.16
CA PHE A 243 6.63 -13.87 22.96
C PHE A 243 5.59 -13.17 22.06
N ARG A 244 4.49 -12.68 22.64
CA ARG A 244 3.46 -11.94 21.90
C ARG A 244 4.00 -10.67 21.23
N LEU A 245 4.87 -9.95 21.93
CA LEU A 245 5.54 -8.77 21.37
C LEU A 245 6.48 -9.14 20.21
N ARG A 246 7.16 -10.30 20.28
CA ARG A 246 7.95 -10.81 19.15
C ARG A 246 7.03 -11.13 17.96
N CYS A 247 5.90 -11.79 18.18
CA CYS A 247 4.94 -12.08 17.11
C CYS A 247 4.43 -10.78 16.44
N VAL A 248 4.10 -9.76 17.22
CA VAL A 248 3.69 -8.46 16.69
C VAL A 248 4.80 -7.83 15.86
N ARG A 249 6.03 -7.82 16.38
CA ARG A 249 7.20 -7.33 15.64
C ARG A 249 7.37 -8.06 14.32
N ASP A 250 7.37 -9.38 14.35
CA ASP A 250 7.60 -10.22 13.17
C ASP A 250 6.51 -10.02 12.11
N GLU A 251 5.25 -9.95 12.52
CA GLU A 251 4.13 -9.72 11.60
C GLU A 251 4.10 -8.29 11.03
N LEU A 252 4.46 -7.27 11.80
CA LEU A 252 4.45 -5.89 11.32
C LEU A 252 5.66 -5.56 10.42
N LEU A 253 6.84 -6.13 10.74
CA LEU A 253 8.06 -5.84 9.96
C LEU A 253 8.20 -6.73 8.72
N THR A 254 7.41 -7.81 8.60
CA THR A 254 7.45 -8.69 7.44
C THR A 254 6.25 -8.49 6.51
N GLY A 255 6.38 -8.95 5.30
CA GLY A 255 5.34 -8.90 4.27
C GLY A 255 4.86 -7.48 4.03
N ALA A 256 4.64 -6.85 3.15
CA ALA A 256 4.26 -5.50 2.73
C ALA A 256 3.45 -4.64 3.73
N MET A 257 3.42 -4.96 5.05
CA MET A 257 2.62 -4.22 6.05
C MET A 257 3.06 -2.76 6.17
N LEU A 258 4.35 -2.51 6.47
CA LEU A 258 4.90 -1.16 6.56
C LEU A 258 4.90 -0.44 5.22
N PHE A 259 5.23 -1.16 4.15
CA PHE A 259 5.18 -0.61 2.80
C PHE A 259 3.77 -0.09 2.46
N SER A 260 2.75 -0.88 2.75
CA SER A 260 1.36 -0.50 2.50
C SER A 260 0.89 0.64 3.38
N ALA A 261 1.31 0.68 4.64
CA ALA A 261 1.01 1.77 5.57
C ALA A 261 1.54 3.12 5.07
N VAL A 262 2.68 3.11 4.35
CA VAL A 262 3.32 4.32 3.82
C VAL A 262 2.83 4.67 2.42
N PHE A 263 2.83 3.71 1.49
CA PHE A 263 2.67 3.98 0.06
C PHE A 263 1.27 3.69 -0.50
N LEU A 264 0.49 2.79 0.12
CA LEU A 264 -0.79 2.36 -0.43
C LEU A 264 -2.01 2.98 0.27
N LEU A 265 -1.98 3.11 1.62
CA LEU A 265 -3.15 3.55 2.39
C LEU A 265 -3.49 5.04 2.23
N ASN A 266 -2.51 5.86 1.88
CA ASN A 266 -2.62 7.32 1.91
C ASN A 266 -2.89 7.93 0.54
N GLU A 267 -3.26 7.12 -0.44
CA GLU A 267 -3.59 7.57 -1.77
C GLU A 267 -4.79 8.55 -1.72
N PRO A 268 -4.68 9.76 -2.31
CA PRO A 268 -5.64 10.83 -2.10
C PRO A 268 -7.08 10.52 -2.50
N TYR A 269 -7.29 9.71 -3.52
CA TYR A 269 -8.62 9.44 -4.11
C TYR A 269 -9.29 8.17 -3.60
N THR A 270 -8.52 7.21 -3.08
CA THR A 270 -9.06 5.94 -2.58
C THR A 270 -9.19 5.88 -1.06
N CYS A 271 -8.45 6.72 -0.33
CA CYS A 271 -8.54 6.84 1.11
C CYS A 271 -9.73 7.74 1.51
N ALA A 272 -10.42 7.39 2.61
CA ALA A 272 -11.52 8.19 3.16
C ALA A 272 -11.10 9.65 3.43
N HIS A 273 -12.01 10.60 3.13
CA HIS A 273 -11.72 12.04 3.18
C HIS A 273 -11.81 12.62 4.59
N HIS A 274 -12.76 12.16 5.39
CA HIS A 274 -12.99 12.66 6.73
C HIS A 274 -12.17 11.96 7.80
N ARG A 275 -11.96 12.58 8.95
CA ARG A 275 -11.07 12.05 10.00
C ARG A 275 -11.57 10.74 10.63
N LEU A 276 -12.87 10.65 10.90
CA LEU A 276 -13.48 9.42 11.44
C LEU A 276 -13.47 8.31 10.40
N GLY A 277 -13.85 8.61 9.16
CA GLY A 277 -13.78 7.68 8.03
C GLY A 277 -12.38 7.11 7.84
N ARG A 278 -11.33 7.94 7.97
CA ARG A 278 -9.92 7.46 7.89
C ARG A 278 -9.54 6.50 9.01
N ILE A 279 -9.99 6.76 10.23
CA ILE A 279 -9.75 5.85 11.36
C ILE A 279 -10.45 4.52 11.09
N LEU A 280 -11.72 4.56 10.71
CA LEU A 280 -12.50 3.36 10.41
C LEU A 280 -11.92 2.59 9.20
N TYR A 281 -11.51 3.32 8.16
CA TYR A 281 -10.80 2.76 7.00
C TYR A 281 -9.53 2.01 7.42
N GLY A 282 -8.69 2.63 8.26
CA GLY A 282 -7.48 1.99 8.77
C GLY A 282 -7.77 0.77 9.66
N VAL A 283 -8.81 0.83 10.51
CA VAL A 283 -9.26 -0.31 11.32
C VAL A 283 -9.71 -1.47 10.42
N LEU A 284 -10.58 -1.21 9.44
CA LEU A 284 -11.03 -2.23 8.49
C LEU A 284 -9.86 -2.82 7.70
N MET A 285 -8.94 -1.97 7.24
CA MET A 285 -7.71 -2.43 6.58
C MET A 285 -6.91 -3.37 7.46
N GLY A 286 -6.74 -3.04 8.75
CA GLY A 286 -6.02 -3.90 9.71
C GLY A 286 -6.69 -5.26 9.89
N VAL A 287 -8.00 -5.28 10.12
CA VAL A 287 -8.78 -6.52 10.29
C VAL A 287 -8.70 -7.40 9.04
N VAL A 288 -9.01 -6.83 7.87
CA VAL A 288 -9.05 -7.58 6.62
C VAL A 288 -7.66 -8.05 6.20
N THR A 289 -6.63 -7.22 6.38
CA THR A 289 -5.24 -7.61 6.07
C THR A 289 -4.76 -8.78 6.92
N VAL A 290 -4.96 -8.72 8.25
CA VAL A 290 -4.59 -9.83 9.13
C VAL A 290 -5.43 -11.06 8.80
N GLY A 291 -6.71 -10.90 8.46
CA GLY A 291 -7.56 -12.00 7.97
C GLY A 291 -6.98 -12.67 6.73
N PHE A 292 -6.58 -11.90 5.71
CA PHE A 292 -5.92 -12.46 4.52
C PHE A 292 -4.58 -13.12 4.83
N ARG A 293 -3.79 -12.57 5.75
CA ARG A 293 -2.52 -13.18 6.15
C ARG A 293 -2.70 -14.48 6.93
N TYR A 294 -3.75 -14.61 7.74
CA TYR A 294 -4.00 -15.79 8.57
C TYR A 294 -4.69 -16.93 7.80
N PHE A 295 -5.65 -16.59 6.99
CA PHE A 295 -6.51 -17.53 6.29
C PHE A 295 -6.26 -17.59 4.78
N GLY A 296 -5.68 -16.56 4.23
CA GLY A 296 -5.41 -16.47 2.78
C GLY A 296 -4.25 -17.36 2.32
N VAL A 297 -4.21 -17.63 1.03
CA VAL A 297 -3.15 -18.39 0.38
C VAL A 297 -1.94 -17.49 0.09
N TYR A 298 -2.17 -16.20 -0.15
CA TYR A 298 -1.17 -15.26 -0.64
C TYR A 298 -0.54 -14.46 0.49
N GLU A 299 0.78 -14.32 0.45
CA GLU A 299 1.55 -13.62 1.48
C GLU A 299 1.22 -12.13 1.57
N THR A 300 1.15 -11.46 0.42
CA THR A 300 0.87 -10.02 0.35
C THR A 300 -0.64 -9.75 0.35
N GLY A 301 -1.31 -10.24 1.38
CA GLY A 301 -2.75 -10.07 1.57
C GLY A 301 -3.22 -8.61 1.63
N VAL A 302 -2.31 -7.67 1.89
CA VAL A 302 -2.63 -6.23 2.01
C VAL A 302 -3.22 -5.66 0.73
N CYS A 303 -2.70 -6.02 -0.45
CA CYS A 303 -3.25 -5.51 -1.72
C CYS A 303 -4.69 -6.02 -1.96
N PHE A 304 -4.97 -7.28 -1.61
CA PHE A 304 -6.33 -7.82 -1.68
C PHE A 304 -7.25 -7.12 -0.67
N ALA A 305 -6.77 -6.92 0.57
CA ALA A 305 -7.51 -6.20 1.60
C ALA A 305 -7.83 -4.76 1.15
N LEU A 306 -6.87 -4.10 0.50
CA LEU A 306 -7.03 -2.74 0.00
C LEU A 306 -8.17 -2.65 -1.03
N LEU A 307 -8.25 -3.60 -1.97
CA LEU A 307 -9.34 -3.63 -2.94
C LEU A 307 -10.71 -3.85 -2.27
N VAL A 308 -10.77 -4.74 -1.28
CA VAL A 308 -12.01 -4.98 -0.51
C VAL A 308 -12.44 -3.73 0.24
N VAL A 309 -11.53 -3.07 0.95
CA VAL A 309 -11.86 -1.88 1.74
C VAL A 309 -12.14 -0.67 0.86
N ASN A 310 -11.44 -0.52 -0.27
CA ASN A 310 -11.72 0.54 -1.24
C ASN A 310 -13.14 0.42 -1.83
N SER A 311 -13.67 -0.78 -2.00
CA SER A 311 -15.06 -0.96 -2.47
C SER A 311 -16.09 -0.36 -1.49
N ILE A 312 -15.73 -0.23 -0.22
CA ILE A 312 -16.61 0.27 0.85
C ILE A 312 -16.31 1.74 1.17
N SER A 313 -15.12 2.26 0.81
CA SER A 313 -14.67 3.61 1.21
C SER A 313 -15.62 4.73 0.75
N GLY A 314 -16.15 4.65 -0.47
CA GLY A 314 -17.12 5.62 -0.98
C GLY A 314 -18.47 5.60 -0.24
N TRP A 315 -18.88 4.45 0.29
CA TRP A 315 -20.06 4.37 1.15
C TRP A 315 -19.77 4.97 2.53
N MET A 316 -18.57 4.77 3.07
CA MET A 316 -18.16 5.37 4.35
C MET A 316 -18.18 6.91 4.29
N ASP A 317 -17.63 7.51 3.24
CA ASP A 317 -17.65 8.96 3.05
C ASP A 317 -19.07 9.53 2.95
N ARG A 318 -19.97 8.84 2.22
CA ARG A 318 -21.38 9.26 2.12
C ARG A 318 -22.11 9.19 3.46
N THR A 319 -21.92 8.12 4.23
CA THR A 319 -22.56 7.97 5.55
C THR A 319 -22.04 8.99 6.54
N GLU A 320 -20.74 9.29 6.52
CA GLU A 320 -20.14 10.32 7.39
C GLU A 320 -20.63 11.72 7.03
N THR A 321 -20.70 12.09 5.76
CA THR A 321 -21.25 13.36 5.30
C THR A 321 -22.71 13.53 5.74
N HIS A 322 -23.51 12.47 5.62
CA HIS A 322 -24.90 12.49 6.07
C HIS A 322 -25.03 12.66 7.59
N LEU A 323 -24.15 12.00 8.36
CA LEU A 323 -24.13 12.13 9.83
C LEU A 323 -23.75 13.56 10.26
N TYR A 324 -22.76 14.17 9.62
CA TYR A 324 -22.39 15.57 9.88
C TYR A 324 -23.53 16.53 9.55
N ALA A 325 -24.23 16.33 8.44
CA ALA A 325 -25.40 17.14 8.07
C ALA A 325 -26.50 17.05 9.12
N LEU A 326 -26.80 15.85 9.64
CA LEU A 326 -27.79 15.65 10.71
C LEU A 326 -27.38 16.30 12.04
N LEU A 327 -26.11 16.22 12.41
CA LEU A 327 -25.59 16.83 13.63
C LEU A 327 -25.63 18.35 13.55
N HIS A 328 -25.29 18.93 12.40
CA HIS A 328 -25.40 20.39 12.20
C HIS A 328 -26.84 20.88 12.18
N SER A 329 -27.78 20.16 11.58
CA SER A 329 -29.19 20.51 11.58
C SER A 329 -29.78 20.50 13.01
N ARG A 330 -29.42 19.52 13.84
CA ARG A 330 -29.83 19.43 15.24
C ARG A 330 -29.27 20.58 16.12
N LYS A 331 -28.01 20.96 15.87
CA LYS A 331 -27.37 22.06 16.59
C LYS A 331 -28.04 23.39 16.26
N ASN A 332 -28.31 23.65 14.99
CA ASN A 332 -29.02 24.88 14.58
C ASN A 332 -30.46 24.92 15.08
N ALA A 333 -31.17 23.79 15.13
CA ALA A 333 -32.53 23.73 15.72
C ALA A 333 -32.52 23.97 17.25
N GLY A 334 -31.48 23.50 17.96
CA GLY A 334 -31.30 23.79 19.38
C GLY A 334 -30.99 25.25 19.68
N ASP A 335 -30.15 25.88 18.82
CA ASP A 335 -29.80 27.31 18.96
C ASP A 335 -30.98 28.25 18.62
N THR A 336 -31.89 27.87 17.72
CA THR A 336 -33.13 28.63 17.45
C THR A 336 -34.15 28.47 18.56
N ALA A 337 -34.36 27.25 19.08
CA ALA A 337 -35.26 27.03 20.21
C ALA A 337 -34.79 27.69 21.52
N GLY A 338 -33.46 27.80 21.73
CA GLY A 338 -32.89 28.51 22.87
C GLY A 338 -33.02 30.05 22.79
N LYS A 339 -33.16 30.62 21.58
CA LYS A 339 -33.41 32.07 21.41
C LYS A 339 -34.88 32.45 21.53
N GLU A 340 -35.79 31.59 21.07
CA GLU A 340 -37.24 31.82 21.24
C GLU A 340 -37.72 31.62 22.68
N GLY A 341 -37.00 30.92 23.55
CA GLY A 341 -37.31 30.76 24.97
C GLY A 341 -36.70 31.83 25.90
N ALA A 342 -35.92 32.78 25.33
CA ALA A 342 -35.25 33.86 26.08
C ALA A 342 -35.87 35.25 25.82
N GLU A 343 -36.89 35.35 24.96
CA GLU A 343 -37.79 36.51 24.83
C GLU A 343 -39.09 36.27 25.62
#